data_96a9e32c548cd19277acca7f5ae0412e
#
_entry.id   96a9e32c548cd19277acca7f5ae0412e
#
_cell.length_a   1.000
_cell.length_b   1.000
_cell.length_c   1.000
_cell.angle_alpha   90.00
_cell.angle_beta   90.00
_cell.angle_gamma   90.00
#
_symmetry.space_group_name_H-M   'P 1'
#
loop_
_entity.id
_entity.type
_entity.pdbx_description
1 polymer ?
#
loop_
_entity_poly.entity_id
_entity_poly.type
_entity_poly.pdbx_seq_one_letter_code
_entity_poly.pdbx_strand_id
1 'polypeptide(L)'
;MKKLGLLVLISLALAVPALWAGGAKEAEPTVEPEQAPAAAEVKRELRATFAWPTYIDPAVGSDFSSSSAFVNLYDTLVYPTASGDVVPHLAERWEASKDGLTWTFYLRKGVKFHDGSELTADDVALSMDRLTTIGEGYGYLFTGRVDSSEVVDRYTVRFHMNAPYGPFLITLARLYILNDDQVRANIKPDGPYGEFGDYAKEYLLTHDCGSGPYKVKEMRLEEYLLMEKFDDYWGEFVADAPEEVKFIGTTEAITIRTMMARKELEISDQWQTLEALESLDKIEGIDIATMYMGTMFYYMVHNKKPPTDDVHFRRAMSWAFDYEKVTKDLFPGSRTAQGPVAPGFPGHDPNFTKYTRNLEKARAELAQSKYANRLADYPVELHWIAEVPDEEKAALLFLSNMADIGIKVNLVKVPWMSVVEEMSNIDSSPNIVTIFVSPHYAEAGSLLMSRYHSNSAPTWEQNEWLLDPKIDAMLEDAIATIDREERLKKYREIQESLDKITPSLYLFEQAQKHAYQSYIDWPAAKGKSIPVMGYDFAARFIGVHPEMK
;
A
#
# COMPACT_ATOMS: atom_id res chain seq x y z
N MET A 1 30.26 -43.22 38.84
CA MET A 1 29.81 -43.73 40.19
C MET A 1 28.30 -43.78 40.15
N LYS A 2 27.84 -44.97 40.35
CA LYS A 2 26.51 -45.52 40.49
C LYS A 2 25.65 -44.84 41.53
N LYS A 3 24.31 -44.77 41.27
CA LYS A 3 23.16 -45.18 42.13
C LYS A 3 21.91 -44.68 41.43
N LEU A 4 21.00 -45.42 40.87
CA LEU A 4 20.14 -46.56 41.21
C LEU A 4 19.17 -46.26 42.38
N GLY A 5 17.90 -46.40 42.13
CA GLY A 5 16.78 -46.59 43.06
C GLY A 5 15.59 -45.74 42.74
N LEU A 6 14.32 -46.09 42.75
CA LEU A 6 13.62 -47.34 43.06
C LEU A 6 12.15 -47.12 42.68
N LEU A 7 11.56 -48.03 41.91
CA LEU A 7 10.11 -48.15 41.70
C LEU A 7 9.43 -48.56 43.02
N VAL A 8 8.29 -47.94 43.33
CA VAL A 8 7.31 -48.52 44.30
C VAL A 8 5.95 -48.57 43.61
N LEU A 9 5.53 -49.81 43.32
CA LEU A 9 4.17 -50.21 43.01
C LEU A 9 3.41 -50.37 44.32
N ILE A 10 2.28 -49.70 44.49
CA ILE A 10 1.29 -50.02 45.57
C ILE A 10 0.02 -50.50 44.91
N SER A 11 -0.20 -51.79 45.02
CA SER A 11 -1.48 -52.47 44.72
C SER A 11 -2.37 -52.39 45.96
N LEU A 12 -3.57 -51.85 45.83
CA LEU A 12 -4.59 -51.92 46.87
C LEU A 12 -5.76 -52.74 46.33
N ALA A 13 -5.91 -53.94 46.92
CA ALA A 13 -7.08 -54.79 46.73
C ALA A 13 -8.17 -54.35 47.72
N LEU A 14 -9.39 -54.14 47.25
CA LEU A 14 -10.56 -53.96 48.09
C LEU A 14 -11.55 -55.10 47.88
N ALA A 15 -11.88 -55.73 48.98
CA ALA A 15 -12.81 -56.82 49.08
C ALA A 15 -14.27 -56.33 49.02
N VAL A 16 -15.10 -57.13 48.38
CA VAL A 16 -16.56 -56.98 48.35
C VAL A 16 -17.18 -57.78 49.51
N PRO A 17 -18.17 -57.28 50.25
CA PRO A 17 -19.16 -58.10 50.91
C PRO A 17 -20.49 -58.07 50.15
N ALA A 18 -20.99 -59.22 49.79
CA ALA A 18 -22.35 -59.43 49.35
C ALA A 18 -23.32 -59.41 50.52
N LEU A 19 -24.42 -58.70 50.41
CA LEU A 19 -25.62 -58.85 51.22
C LEU A 19 -26.88 -58.85 50.35
N TRP A 20 -27.63 -59.87 50.51
CA TRP A 20 -28.91 -60.12 49.88
C TRP A 20 -30.04 -59.36 50.58
N ALA A 21 -31.02 -58.80 49.89
CA ALA A 21 -32.45 -59.09 50.01
C ALA A 21 -33.35 -57.96 49.48
N GLY A 22 -34.41 -58.30 48.81
CA GLY A 22 -35.69 -57.59 48.88
C GLY A 22 -36.09 -56.80 47.60
N GLY A 23 -37.00 -57.38 46.80
CA GLY A 23 -37.52 -56.75 45.61
C GLY A 23 -38.42 -55.54 45.89
N ALA A 24 -38.27 -54.53 45.10
CA ALA A 24 -39.30 -53.56 44.72
C ALA A 24 -39.06 -53.17 43.28
N LYS A 25 -40.12 -53.15 42.47
CA LYS A 25 -40.08 -52.67 41.07
C LYS A 25 -39.81 -51.17 41.10
N GLU A 26 -38.59 -50.76 40.76
CA GLU A 26 -38.29 -49.37 40.43
C GLU A 26 -38.57 -49.11 38.95
N ALA A 27 -39.22 -47.98 38.72
CA ALA A 27 -39.48 -47.47 37.38
C ALA A 27 -38.15 -47.14 36.64
N GLU A 28 -38.05 -47.46 35.36
CA GLU A 28 -36.94 -47.09 34.51
C GLU A 28 -36.77 -45.55 34.51
N PRO A 29 -35.56 -45.03 34.74
CA PRO A 29 -35.31 -43.60 34.55
C PRO A 29 -35.39 -43.26 33.07
N THR A 30 -36.29 -42.39 32.72
CA THR A 30 -36.31 -41.72 31.39
C THR A 30 -34.97 -40.96 31.30
N VAL A 31 -34.09 -41.49 30.46
CA VAL A 31 -32.87 -40.75 30.04
C VAL A 31 -33.35 -39.64 29.12
N GLU A 32 -33.33 -38.37 29.62
CA GLU A 32 -33.41 -37.22 28.75
C GLU A 32 -32.22 -37.29 27.77
N PRO A 33 -32.43 -37.01 26.47
CA PRO A 33 -31.33 -37.01 25.54
C PRO A 33 -30.34 -35.92 25.96
N GLU A 34 -29.14 -36.35 26.33
CA GLU A 34 -27.99 -35.45 26.54
C GLU A 34 -27.87 -34.58 25.32
N GLN A 35 -28.11 -33.26 25.47
CA GLN A 35 -27.89 -32.31 24.38
C GLN A 35 -26.44 -32.48 23.94
N ALA A 36 -26.23 -32.85 22.70
CA ALA A 36 -24.92 -32.84 22.08
C ALA A 36 -24.26 -31.48 22.37
N PRO A 37 -23.00 -31.42 22.80
CA PRO A 37 -22.31 -30.18 23.03
C PRO A 37 -22.46 -29.33 21.75
N ALA A 38 -22.93 -28.11 21.89
CA ALA A 38 -22.98 -27.17 20.80
C ALA A 38 -21.61 -27.19 20.12
N ALA A 39 -21.58 -27.43 18.81
CA ALA A 39 -20.32 -27.39 18.06
C ALA A 39 -19.64 -26.08 18.41
N ALA A 40 -18.40 -26.14 18.90
CA ALA A 40 -17.65 -24.96 19.22
C ALA A 40 -17.65 -24.06 17.98
N GLU A 41 -18.16 -22.86 18.10
CA GLU A 41 -18.24 -21.89 17.01
C GLU A 41 -16.81 -21.65 16.53
N VAL A 42 -16.51 -22.06 15.30
CA VAL A 42 -15.17 -21.94 14.76
C VAL A 42 -14.93 -20.46 14.47
N LYS A 43 -14.01 -19.86 15.20
CA LYS A 43 -13.70 -18.44 15.11
C LYS A 43 -13.21 -18.08 13.71
N ARG A 44 -13.77 -17.02 13.13
CA ARG A 44 -13.35 -16.46 11.84
C ARG A 44 -12.14 -15.57 12.04
N GLU A 45 -10.99 -16.03 11.62
CA GLU A 45 -9.72 -15.30 11.68
C GLU A 45 -9.20 -15.05 10.26
N LEU A 46 -8.76 -13.82 9.99
CA LEU A 46 -8.04 -13.44 8.79
C LEU A 46 -6.58 -13.12 9.15
N ARG A 47 -5.65 -13.92 8.64
CA ARG A 47 -4.21 -13.69 8.84
C ARG A 47 -3.57 -13.38 7.50
N ALA A 48 -2.84 -12.28 7.44
CA ALA A 48 -2.08 -11.87 6.25
C ALA A 48 -0.64 -11.54 6.63
N THR A 49 0.31 -11.82 5.73
CA THR A 49 1.71 -11.42 5.90
C THR A 49 1.99 -10.11 5.19
N PHE A 50 2.92 -9.32 5.77
CA PHE A 50 3.44 -8.09 5.19
C PHE A 50 4.94 -7.94 5.50
N ALA A 51 5.62 -7.01 4.81
CA ALA A 51 7.01 -6.70 5.12
C ALA A 51 7.17 -6.26 6.59
N TRP A 52 6.29 -5.36 7.06
CA TRP A 52 6.24 -4.84 8.43
C TRP A 52 4.90 -4.18 8.73
N PRO A 53 4.25 -4.45 9.84
CA PRO A 53 3.24 -3.56 10.41
C PRO A 53 3.92 -2.46 11.24
N THR A 54 4.70 -1.58 10.60
CA THR A 54 5.63 -0.68 11.28
C THR A 54 4.92 0.43 12.04
N TYR A 55 3.90 1.03 11.42
CA TYR A 55 3.19 2.18 11.99
C TYR A 55 1.69 1.98 11.90
N ILE A 56 1.01 2.19 13.02
CA ILE A 56 -0.45 2.32 13.09
C ILE A 56 -0.88 3.77 13.38
N ASP A 57 0.08 4.70 13.49
CA ASP A 57 -0.16 6.14 13.51
C ASP A 57 -0.30 6.67 12.06
N PRO A 58 -1.49 7.15 11.65
CA PRO A 58 -1.74 7.57 10.28
C PRO A 58 -1.04 8.88 9.90
N ALA A 59 -0.46 9.61 10.85
CA ALA A 59 0.36 10.78 10.54
C ALA A 59 1.84 10.43 10.28
N VAL A 60 2.24 9.16 10.50
CA VAL A 60 3.64 8.70 10.35
C VAL A 60 3.78 7.67 9.24
N GLY A 61 2.90 6.67 9.19
CA GLY A 61 2.95 5.60 8.19
C GLY A 61 2.41 6.01 6.83
N SER A 62 3.04 5.50 5.76
CA SER A 62 2.54 5.66 4.38
C SER A 62 2.89 4.46 3.50
N ASP A 63 3.54 3.43 4.06
CA ASP A 63 3.85 2.19 3.38
C ASP A 63 2.60 1.30 3.23
N PHE A 64 2.77 0.18 2.50
CA PHE A 64 1.68 -0.75 2.20
C PHE A 64 1.09 -1.40 3.46
N SER A 65 1.95 -1.85 4.40
CA SER A 65 1.52 -2.51 5.64
C SER A 65 0.76 -1.56 6.55
N SER A 66 1.29 -0.33 6.73
CA SER A 66 0.64 0.74 7.50
C SER A 66 -0.72 1.10 6.88
N SER A 67 -0.78 1.29 5.55
CA SER A 67 -2.03 1.61 4.86
C SER A 67 -3.08 0.51 4.99
N SER A 68 -2.66 -0.76 4.96
CA SER A 68 -3.55 -1.91 5.18
C SER A 68 -4.08 -1.97 6.62
N ALA A 69 -3.30 -1.51 7.60
CA ALA A 69 -3.76 -1.36 8.98
C ALA A 69 -4.75 -0.19 9.11
N PHE A 70 -4.43 0.97 8.53
CA PHE A 70 -5.26 2.18 8.66
C PHE A 70 -6.69 1.99 8.19
N VAL A 71 -6.92 1.33 7.06
CA VAL A 71 -8.26 1.10 6.49
C VAL A 71 -9.15 0.20 7.38
N ASN A 72 -8.56 -0.47 8.37
CA ASN A 72 -9.26 -1.28 9.35
C ASN A 72 -9.44 -0.56 10.69
N LEU A 73 -8.46 0.27 11.09
CA LEU A 73 -8.46 0.95 12.39
C LEU A 73 -9.20 2.31 12.37
N TYR A 74 -9.22 2.98 11.22
CA TYR A 74 -9.71 4.36 11.11
C TYR A 74 -10.69 4.50 9.96
N ASP A 75 -11.58 5.47 10.07
CA ASP A 75 -12.42 5.95 8.97
C ASP A 75 -11.85 7.24 8.36
N THR A 76 -12.27 7.51 7.12
CA THR A 76 -11.94 8.72 6.36
C THR A 76 -13.21 9.49 6.01
N LEU A 77 -13.12 10.75 5.58
CA LEU A 77 -14.29 11.53 5.18
C LEU A 77 -15.00 10.94 3.96
N VAL A 78 -14.25 10.40 3.02
CA VAL A 78 -14.73 9.80 1.78
C VAL A 78 -14.10 8.42 1.58
N TYR A 79 -14.79 7.52 0.88
CA TYR A 79 -14.29 6.17 0.60
C TYR A 79 -13.98 6.00 -0.89
N PRO A 80 -12.78 5.50 -1.28
CA PRO A 80 -12.42 5.33 -2.67
C PRO A 80 -13.12 4.12 -3.30
N THR A 81 -13.34 4.20 -4.62
CA THR A 81 -13.97 3.15 -5.41
C THR A 81 -12.99 2.53 -6.41
N ALA A 82 -13.36 1.39 -6.99
CA ALA A 82 -12.56 0.72 -8.02
C ALA A 82 -12.40 1.57 -9.31
N SER A 83 -13.30 2.53 -9.58
CA SER A 83 -13.18 3.47 -10.70
C SER A 83 -12.22 4.63 -10.44
N GLY A 84 -11.67 4.74 -9.24
CA GLY A 84 -10.84 5.87 -8.81
C GLY A 84 -11.63 7.11 -8.39
N ASP A 85 -12.97 7.01 -8.27
CA ASP A 85 -13.80 8.04 -7.67
C ASP A 85 -13.90 7.86 -6.16
N VAL A 86 -14.59 8.78 -5.48
CA VAL A 86 -14.89 8.66 -4.05
C VAL A 86 -16.40 8.73 -3.82
N VAL A 87 -16.84 8.05 -2.76
CA VAL A 87 -18.23 8.05 -2.29
C VAL A 87 -18.30 8.57 -0.85
N PRO A 88 -19.48 9.03 -0.36
CA PRO A 88 -19.66 9.40 1.03
C PRO A 88 -19.23 8.31 2.01
N HIS A 89 -18.52 8.72 3.09
CA HIS A 89 -18.15 7.84 4.20
C HIS A 89 -18.48 8.50 5.53
N LEU A 90 -17.53 9.05 6.31
CA LEU A 90 -17.85 9.87 7.48
C LEU A 90 -18.58 11.16 7.07
N ALA A 91 -18.23 11.76 5.93
CA ALA A 91 -19.01 12.85 5.35
C ALA A 91 -20.15 12.28 4.51
N GLU A 92 -21.40 12.68 4.81
CA GLU A 92 -22.59 12.32 4.02
C GLU A 92 -22.65 13.12 2.71
N ARG A 93 -22.11 14.33 2.72
CA ARG A 93 -22.01 15.23 1.56
C ARG A 93 -20.94 16.30 1.80
N TRP A 94 -20.56 16.98 0.72
CA TRP A 94 -19.61 18.09 0.75
C TRP A 94 -19.94 19.13 -0.31
N GLU A 95 -19.35 20.30 -0.16
CA GLU A 95 -19.48 21.42 -1.08
C GLU A 95 -18.14 22.13 -1.23
N ALA A 96 -17.76 22.46 -2.47
CA ALA A 96 -16.61 23.30 -2.77
C ALA A 96 -17.07 24.70 -3.17
N SER A 97 -16.36 25.75 -2.73
CA SER A 97 -16.55 27.09 -3.25
C SER A 97 -16.13 27.17 -4.73
N LYS A 98 -16.65 28.15 -5.46
CA LYS A 98 -16.38 28.30 -6.90
C LYS A 98 -14.91 28.55 -7.22
N ASP A 99 -14.20 29.19 -6.31
CA ASP A 99 -12.76 29.46 -6.43
C ASP A 99 -11.88 28.29 -5.94
N GLY A 100 -12.48 27.22 -5.41
CA GLY A 100 -11.78 26.05 -4.90
C GLY A 100 -10.99 26.28 -3.62
N LEU A 101 -11.18 27.43 -2.95
CA LEU A 101 -10.44 27.81 -1.74
C LEU A 101 -11.12 27.35 -0.45
N THR A 102 -12.34 26.86 -0.52
CA THR A 102 -13.09 26.43 0.66
C THR A 102 -13.86 25.13 0.36
N TRP A 103 -13.68 24.14 1.22
CA TRP A 103 -14.39 22.87 1.16
C TRP A 103 -15.15 22.64 2.47
N THR A 104 -16.45 22.44 2.42
CA THR A 104 -17.31 22.19 3.59
C THR A 104 -17.82 20.77 3.56
N PHE A 105 -17.63 20.03 4.66
CA PHE A 105 -18.05 18.65 4.84
C PHE A 105 -19.10 18.55 5.93
N TYR A 106 -20.15 17.78 5.67
CA TYR A 106 -21.25 17.52 6.60
C TYR A 106 -21.17 16.08 7.07
N LEU A 107 -20.92 15.90 8.37
CA LEU A 107 -20.59 14.62 8.96
C LEU A 107 -21.83 13.79 9.30
N ARG A 108 -21.65 12.49 9.24
CA ARG A 108 -22.59 11.49 9.77
C ARG A 108 -22.67 11.63 11.29
N LYS A 109 -23.89 11.52 11.84
CA LYS A 109 -24.13 11.58 13.29
C LYS A 109 -24.11 10.20 13.92
N GLY A 110 -23.74 10.11 15.19
CA GLY A 110 -23.77 8.87 15.97
C GLY A 110 -22.66 7.88 15.64
N VAL A 111 -21.63 8.30 14.89
CA VAL A 111 -20.42 7.50 14.69
C VAL A 111 -19.65 7.45 16.00
N LYS A 112 -19.24 6.24 16.43
CA LYS A 112 -18.48 6.04 17.66
C LYS A 112 -17.01 5.73 17.36
N PHE A 113 -16.13 6.26 18.17
CA PHE A 113 -14.76 5.79 18.30
C PHE A 113 -14.68 4.48 19.08
N HIS A 114 -13.53 3.83 19.07
CA HIS A 114 -13.30 2.56 19.76
C HIS A 114 -13.46 2.63 21.29
N ASP A 115 -13.35 3.81 21.88
CA ASP A 115 -13.62 4.07 23.30
C ASP A 115 -15.10 4.32 23.62
N GLY A 116 -15.96 4.40 22.60
CA GLY A 116 -17.40 4.63 22.69
C GLY A 116 -17.82 6.10 22.64
N SER A 117 -16.90 7.07 22.61
CA SER A 117 -17.20 8.48 22.41
C SER A 117 -17.68 8.76 20.97
N GLU A 118 -18.41 9.86 20.76
CA GLU A 118 -18.98 10.22 19.46
C GLU A 118 -18.02 11.10 18.66
N LEU A 119 -17.82 10.74 17.38
CA LEU A 119 -17.03 11.49 16.41
C LEU A 119 -17.73 12.79 16.02
N THR A 120 -16.98 13.90 16.02
CA THR A 120 -17.45 15.25 15.75
C THR A 120 -16.53 16.00 14.77
N ALA A 121 -16.86 17.24 14.45
CA ALA A 121 -16.05 18.10 13.61
C ALA A 121 -14.69 18.50 14.24
N ASP A 122 -14.60 18.50 15.59
CA ASP A 122 -13.37 18.78 16.31
C ASP A 122 -12.31 17.70 16.02
N ASP A 123 -12.72 16.42 15.99
CA ASP A 123 -11.85 15.28 15.68
C ASP A 123 -11.29 15.38 14.26
N VAL A 124 -12.11 15.80 13.30
CA VAL A 124 -11.71 15.98 11.90
C VAL A 124 -10.71 17.13 11.77
N ALA A 125 -10.97 18.25 12.44
CA ALA A 125 -10.07 19.42 12.44
C ALA A 125 -8.71 19.05 13.06
N LEU A 126 -8.72 18.43 14.25
CA LEU A 126 -7.47 17.96 14.88
C LEU A 126 -6.70 17.00 13.98
N SER A 127 -7.37 16.05 13.33
CA SER A 127 -6.70 15.05 12.50
C SER A 127 -5.96 15.69 11.32
N MET A 128 -6.56 16.69 10.66
CA MET A 128 -5.91 17.46 9.60
C MET A 128 -4.73 18.27 10.15
N ASP A 129 -4.94 18.99 11.25
CA ASP A 129 -3.92 19.86 11.85
C ASP A 129 -2.73 19.03 12.37
N ARG A 130 -3.01 17.85 12.97
CA ARG A 130 -1.98 16.92 13.41
C ARG A 130 -1.16 16.38 12.23
N LEU A 131 -1.83 15.93 11.18
CA LEU A 131 -1.19 15.36 9.99
C LEU A 131 -0.28 16.41 9.31
N THR A 132 -0.76 17.64 9.16
CA THR A 132 0.02 18.72 8.51
C THR A 132 1.15 19.24 9.39
N THR A 133 0.98 19.24 10.73
CA THR A 133 2.01 19.66 11.70
C THR A 133 3.14 18.64 11.79
N ILE A 134 2.81 17.35 11.85
CA ILE A 134 3.82 16.27 11.86
C ILE A 134 4.53 16.22 10.50
N GLY A 135 3.78 16.32 9.39
CA GLY A 135 4.32 16.41 8.03
C GLY A 135 4.96 15.11 7.52
N GLU A 136 4.81 14.01 8.26
CA GLU A 136 5.27 12.68 7.86
C GLU A 136 4.13 11.92 7.15
N GLY A 137 4.32 10.65 6.84
CA GLY A 137 3.29 9.81 6.24
C GLY A 137 2.65 10.44 5.00
N TYR A 138 1.33 10.57 5.00
CA TYR A 138 0.57 11.23 3.93
C TYR A 138 0.45 12.76 4.10
N GLY A 139 1.12 13.35 5.09
CA GLY A 139 1.10 14.79 5.36
C GLY A 139 1.45 15.65 4.13
N TYR A 140 2.36 15.19 3.27
CA TYR A 140 2.76 15.91 2.05
C TYR A 140 1.59 16.17 1.07
N LEU A 141 0.49 15.43 1.14
CA LEU A 141 -0.71 15.68 0.33
C LEU A 141 -1.46 16.94 0.77
N PHE A 142 -1.26 17.40 2.01
CA PHE A 142 -2.03 18.46 2.67
C PHE A 142 -1.16 19.61 3.13
N THR A 143 0.07 19.35 3.57
CA THR A 143 1.02 20.39 4.05
C THR A 143 1.28 21.44 2.98
N GLY A 144 1.11 22.71 3.34
CA GLY A 144 1.25 23.86 2.44
C GLY A 144 0.06 24.04 1.45
N ARG A 145 -0.91 23.13 1.44
CA ARG A 145 -2.13 23.19 0.62
C ARG A 145 -3.36 23.58 1.44
N VAL A 146 -3.53 22.95 2.60
CA VAL A 146 -4.55 23.33 3.59
C VAL A 146 -3.96 24.43 4.46
N ASP A 147 -4.66 25.56 4.56
CA ASP A 147 -4.32 26.71 5.40
C ASP A 147 -4.81 26.48 6.83
N SER A 148 -6.07 26.09 6.97
CA SER A 148 -6.70 25.91 8.27
C SER A 148 -7.93 25.03 8.21
N SER A 149 -8.27 24.45 9.37
CA SER A 149 -9.50 23.70 9.63
C SER A 149 -10.42 24.54 10.51
N GLU A 150 -11.68 24.72 10.11
CA GLU A 150 -12.72 25.47 10.85
C GLU A 150 -13.83 24.53 11.29
N VAL A 151 -14.08 24.43 12.58
CA VAL A 151 -15.26 23.77 13.13
C VAL A 151 -16.43 24.74 13.05
N VAL A 152 -17.34 24.52 12.09
CA VAL A 152 -18.52 25.40 11.88
C VAL A 152 -19.61 25.09 12.91
N ASP A 153 -19.87 23.80 13.12
CA ASP A 153 -20.72 23.24 14.17
C ASP A 153 -20.30 21.80 14.47
N ARG A 154 -20.96 21.13 15.42
CA ARG A 154 -20.63 19.78 15.89
C ARG A 154 -20.44 18.74 14.78
N TYR A 155 -21.11 18.92 13.61
CA TYR A 155 -21.10 17.96 12.51
C TYR A 155 -20.77 18.62 11.17
N THR A 156 -20.21 19.83 11.21
CA THR A 156 -19.81 20.55 9.99
C THR A 156 -18.39 21.08 10.16
N VAL A 157 -17.48 20.60 9.32
CA VAL A 157 -16.08 21.05 9.25
C VAL A 157 -15.83 21.72 7.91
N ARG A 158 -14.98 22.74 7.91
CA ARG A 158 -14.57 23.45 6.71
C ARG A 158 -13.04 23.52 6.64
N PHE A 159 -12.50 23.21 5.46
CA PHE A 159 -11.08 23.39 5.17
C PHE A 159 -10.89 24.62 4.28
N HIS A 160 -9.98 25.49 4.68
CA HIS A 160 -9.51 26.61 3.91
C HIS A 160 -8.22 26.24 3.21
N MET A 161 -8.11 26.56 1.92
CA MET A 161 -6.99 26.16 1.07
C MET A 161 -6.11 27.37 0.76
N ASN A 162 -4.79 27.20 0.76
CA ASN A 162 -3.83 28.23 0.35
C ASN A 162 -3.94 28.59 -1.14
N ALA A 163 -4.32 27.61 -1.97
CA ALA A 163 -4.57 27.75 -3.40
C ALA A 163 -5.57 26.66 -3.85
N PRO A 164 -6.24 26.82 -5.01
CA PRO A 164 -7.10 25.78 -5.55
C PRO A 164 -6.35 24.46 -5.70
N TYR A 165 -6.94 23.36 -5.19
CA TYR A 165 -6.34 22.04 -5.25
C TYR A 165 -7.38 21.01 -5.69
N GLY A 166 -7.43 20.72 -7.00
CA GLY A 166 -8.42 19.86 -7.61
C GLY A 166 -8.46 18.43 -7.08
N PRO A 167 -7.30 17.78 -6.79
CA PRO A 167 -7.28 16.45 -6.19
C PRO A 167 -7.72 16.39 -4.71
N PHE A 168 -7.98 17.51 -4.03
CA PHE A 168 -8.23 17.56 -2.59
C PHE A 168 -9.24 16.50 -2.13
N LEU A 169 -10.39 16.42 -2.81
CA LEU A 169 -11.44 15.47 -2.43
C LEU A 169 -10.96 14.01 -2.43
N ILE A 170 -10.23 13.61 -3.48
CA ILE A 170 -9.76 12.22 -3.60
C ILE A 170 -8.60 11.93 -2.65
N THR A 171 -7.80 12.94 -2.29
CA THR A 171 -6.72 12.77 -1.32
C THR A 171 -7.23 12.57 0.11
N LEU A 172 -8.47 12.98 0.42
CA LEU A 172 -9.10 12.74 1.73
C LEU A 172 -9.33 11.27 2.06
N ALA A 173 -9.20 10.35 1.09
CA ALA A 173 -9.07 8.92 1.36
C ALA A 173 -7.78 8.55 2.14
N ARG A 174 -6.89 9.52 2.38
CA ARG A 174 -5.66 9.41 3.18
C ARG A 174 -5.70 10.23 4.48
N LEU A 175 -6.79 10.95 4.72
CA LEU A 175 -7.03 11.63 5.99
C LEU A 175 -7.85 10.70 6.91
N TYR A 176 -7.16 9.98 7.75
CA TYR A 176 -7.73 9.09 8.75
C TYR A 176 -8.06 9.87 10.02
N ILE A 177 -9.30 9.72 10.53
CA ILE A 177 -9.80 10.53 11.63
C ILE A 177 -9.49 9.88 12.96
N LEU A 178 -8.91 10.67 13.86
CA LEU A 178 -8.47 10.33 15.21
C LEU A 178 -9.39 11.00 16.25
N ASN A 179 -9.57 10.35 17.38
CA ASN A 179 -10.26 10.91 18.54
C ASN A 179 -9.42 12.02 19.17
N ASP A 180 -9.91 13.27 19.17
CA ASP A 180 -9.23 14.46 19.71
C ASP A 180 -8.93 14.32 21.21
N ASP A 181 -9.90 13.88 21.99
CA ASP A 181 -9.75 13.73 23.45
C ASP A 181 -8.66 12.70 23.79
N GLN A 182 -8.62 11.57 23.08
CA GLN A 182 -7.58 10.54 23.29
C GLN A 182 -6.20 11.01 22.87
N VAL A 183 -6.09 11.69 21.72
CA VAL A 183 -4.81 12.27 21.29
C VAL A 183 -4.29 13.23 22.35
N ARG A 184 -5.12 14.21 22.80
CA ARG A 184 -4.73 15.21 23.79
C ARG A 184 -4.38 14.60 25.15
N ALA A 185 -5.11 13.57 25.58
CA ALA A 185 -4.86 12.89 26.85
C ALA A 185 -3.52 12.11 26.88
N ASN A 186 -2.98 11.76 25.72
CA ASN A 186 -1.77 10.93 25.58
C ASN A 186 -0.56 11.68 25.05
N ILE A 187 -0.63 13.02 24.92
CA ILE A 187 0.52 13.87 24.56
C ILE A 187 1.61 13.75 25.61
N LYS A 188 2.84 13.46 25.18
CA LYS A 188 4.04 13.63 26.01
C LYS A 188 4.55 15.06 25.86
N PRO A 189 4.82 15.77 26.97
CA PRO A 189 5.21 17.20 26.90
C PRO A 189 6.55 17.44 26.19
N ASP A 190 7.45 16.46 26.23
CA ASP A 190 8.75 16.55 25.57
C ASP A 190 8.65 16.06 24.12
N GLY A 191 8.65 16.99 23.15
CA GLY A 191 8.56 16.64 21.74
C GLY A 191 8.83 17.85 20.82
N PRO A 192 8.94 17.63 19.52
CA PRO A 192 9.32 18.66 18.55
C PRO A 192 8.17 19.59 18.13
N TYR A 193 6.91 19.34 18.58
CA TYR A 193 5.71 20.03 18.08
C TYR A 193 5.19 21.11 19.05
N GLY A 194 6.10 21.78 19.77
CA GLY A 194 5.77 22.92 20.64
C GLY A 194 4.81 22.54 21.78
N GLU A 195 3.67 23.23 21.88
CA GLU A 195 2.65 22.96 22.90
C GLU A 195 2.00 21.57 22.77
N PHE A 196 2.10 20.94 21.61
CA PHE A 196 1.63 19.59 21.37
C PHE A 196 2.67 18.50 21.72
N GLY A 197 3.84 18.86 22.26
CA GLY A 197 4.85 17.91 22.68
C GLY A 197 5.23 16.92 21.59
N ASP A 198 5.02 15.61 21.84
CA ASP A 198 5.20 14.52 20.85
C ASP A 198 3.98 14.31 19.94
N TYR A 199 2.89 15.03 20.18
CA TYR A 199 1.59 14.91 19.51
C TYR A 199 1.01 13.50 19.56
N ALA A 200 1.21 12.80 20.70
CA ALA A 200 0.82 11.42 20.97
C ALA A 200 1.47 10.37 20.06
N LYS A 201 2.61 10.66 19.42
CA LYS A 201 3.33 9.69 18.57
C LYS A 201 3.76 8.46 19.35
N GLU A 202 4.21 8.60 20.61
CA GLU A 202 4.61 7.46 21.45
C GLU A 202 3.42 6.55 21.77
N TYR A 203 2.26 7.12 22.09
CA TYR A 203 1.03 6.37 22.34
C TYR A 203 0.59 5.56 21.12
N LEU A 204 0.55 6.21 19.96
CA LEU A 204 0.09 5.63 18.70
C LEU A 204 1.09 4.65 18.06
N LEU A 205 2.24 4.38 18.68
CA LEU A 205 3.10 3.26 18.26
C LEU A 205 2.42 1.90 18.44
N THR A 206 1.57 1.77 19.47
CA THR A 206 0.98 0.47 19.87
C THR A 206 -0.52 0.53 20.16
N HIS A 207 -1.13 1.72 20.16
CA HIS A 207 -2.55 1.95 20.41
C HIS A 207 -3.16 2.70 19.23
N ASP A 208 -4.42 2.46 18.97
CA ASP A 208 -5.22 3.28 18.07
C ASP A 208 -6.15 4.21 18.86
N CYS A 209 -6.70 5.20 18.18
CA CYS A 209 -7.80 6.05 18.63
C CYS A 209 -8.78 6.30 17.48
N GLY A 210 -9.09 5.23 16.74
CA GLY A 210 -9.92 5.26 15.54
C GLY A 210 -11.39 4.98 15.77
N SER A 211 -12.13 5.06 14.66
CA SER A 211 -13.56 4.73 14.53
C SER A 211 -13.80 3.61 13.52
N GLY A 212 -12.75 2.96 13.04
CA GLY A 212 -12.80 1.94 12.00
C GLY A 212 -13.50 0.64 12.41
N PRO A 213 -13.68 -0.29 11.44
CA PRO A 213 -14.40 -1.55 11.69
C PRO A 213 -13.68 -2.51 12.65
N TYR A 214 -12.39 -2.33 12.87
CA TYR A 214 -11.59 -3.12 13.80
C TYR A 214 -10.78 -2.19 14.70
N LYS A 215 -10.46 -2.64 15.91
CA LYS A 215 -9.61 -1.94 16.88
C LYS A 215 -8.42 -2.79 17.29
N VAL A 216 -7.35 -2.14 17.73
CA VAL A 216 -6.14 -2.84 18.20
C VAL A 216 -6.47 -3.68 19.41
N LYS A 217 -6.18 -4.97 19.33
CA LYS A 217 -6.19 -5.90 20.44
C LYS A 217 -4.79 -6.09 21.02
N GLU A 218 -3.79 -6.24 20.15
CA GLU A 218 -2.38 -6.35 20.52
C GLU A 218 -1.50 -5.88 19.35
N MET A 219 -0.53 -5.03 19.64
CA MET A 219 0.52 -4.64 18.69
C MET A 219 1.87 -5.04 19.26
N ARG A 220 2.59 -5.90 18.56
CA ARG A 220 4.00 -6.21 18.81
C ARG A 220 4.83 -5.65 17.68
N LEU A 221 5.56 -4.60 17.98
CA LEU A 221 6.44 -3.96 17.02
C LEU A 221 7.36 -5.01 16.37
N GLU A 222 7.50 -4.94 15.05
CA GLU A 222 8.33 -5.83 14.26
C GLU A 222 7.87 -7.31 14.18
N GLU A 223 6.79 -7.69 14.86
CA GLU A 223 6.25 -9.04 14.84
C GLU A 223 4.86 -9.11 14.19
N TYR A 224 3.85 -8.48 14.81
CA TYR A 224 2.48 -8.50 14.30
C TYR A 224 1.58 -7.41 14.89
N LEU A 225 0.51 -7.13 14.15
CA LEU A 225 -0.67 -6.39 14.60
C LEU A 225 -1.85 -7.35 14.67
N LEU A 226 -2.48 -7.50 15.82
CA LEU A 226 -3.73 -8.21 16.03
C LEU A 226 -4.86 -7.22 16.29
N MET A 227 -5.90 -7.30 15.49
CA MET A 227 -7.09 -6.47 15.59
C MET A 227 -8.32 -7.33 15.88
N GLU A 228 -9.27 -6.80 16.64
CA GLU A 228 -10.56 -7.43 16.90
C GLU A 228 -11.70 -6.58 16.31
N LYS A 229 -12.78 -7.22 15.90
CA LYS A 229 -13.95 -6.57 15.34
C LYS A 229 -14.55 -5.58 16.34
N PHE A 230 -14.93 -4.40 15.85
CA PHE A 230 -15.62 -3.39 16.65
C PHE A 230 -17.13 -3.55 16.46
N ASP A 231 -17.82 -4.09 17.46
CA ASP A 231 -19.24 -4.43 17.38
C ASP A 231 -20.15 -3.20 17.25
N ASP A 232 -19.74 -2.04 17.77
CA ASP A 232 -20.47 -0.76 17.67
C ASP A 232 -20.14 0.01 16.38
N TYR A 233 -19.45 -0.59 15.41
CA TYR A 233 -19.12 0.05 14.15
C TYR A 233 -20.38 0.47 13.39
N TRP A 234 -20.42 1.71 12.94
CA TRP A 234 -21.58 2.33 12.27
C TRP A 234 -21.85 1.80 10.86
N GLY A 235 -20.83 1.24 10.20
CA GLY A 235 -20.93 0.74 8.82
C GLY A 235 -21.27 -0.76 8.76
N GLU A 236 -21.42 -1.27 7.54
CA GLU A 236 -21.80 -2.66 7.31
C GLU A 236 -20.56 -3.58 7.24
N PHE A 237 -20.74 -4.81 7.72
CA PHE A 237 -19.85 -5.95 7.49
C PHE A 237 -20.50 -6.94 6.53
N VAL A 238 -19.71 -7.66 5.74
CA VAL A 238 -20.21 -8.87 5.10
C VAL A 238 -20.54 -9.92 6.19
N ALA A 239 -21.48 -10.82 5.91
CA ALA A 239 -21.98 -11.76 6.91
C ALA A 239 -20.87 -12.62 7.54
N ASP A 240 -19.89 -12.99 6.73
CA ASP A 240 -18.77 -13.86 7.12
C ASP A 240 -17.48 -13.09 7.37
N ALA A 241 -17.57 -11.79 7.70
CA ALA A 241 -16.41 -10.98 8.06
C ALA A 241 -15.66 -11.59 9.26
N PRO A 242 -14.32 -11.50 9.30
CA PRO A 242 -13.52 -12.03 10.39
C PRO A 242 -13.83 -11.33 11.72
N GLU A 243 -13.76 -12.09 12.81
CA GLU A 243 -13.84 -11.58 14.18
C GLU A 243 -12.49 -11.04 14.66
N GLU A 244 -11.41 -11.61 14.14
CA GLU A 244 -10.04 -11.14 14.35
C GLU A 244 -9.28 -11.05 13.04
N VAL A 245 -8.42 -10.03 12.95
CA VAL A 245 -7.52 -9.80 11.81
C VAL A 245 -6.11 -9.71 12.35
N LYS A 246 -5.19 -10.52 11.79
CA LYS A 246 -3.79 -10.51 12.19
C LYS A 246 -2.88 -10.23 11.01
N PHE A 247 -2.12 -9.14 11.09
CA PHE A 247 -1.05 -8.83 10.15
C PHE A 247 0.28 -9.26 10.73
N ILE A 248 1.02 -10.11 10.03
CA ILE A 248 2.23 -10.78 10.50
C ILE A 248 3.43 -10.22 9.72
N GLY A 249 4.45 -9.73 10.43
CA GLY A 249 5.65 -9.14 9.86
C GLY A 249 6.63 -10.21 9.36
N THR A 250 6.35 -10.83 8.22
CA THR A 250 7.28 -11.73 7.53
C THR A 250 7.01 -11.79 6.03
N THR A 251 8.07 -11.85 5.24
CA THR A 251 8.04 -12.09 3.79
C THR A 251 8.85 -13.34 3.41
N GLU A 252 9.27 -14.12 4.40
CA GLU A 252 10.13 -15.29 4.20
C GLU A 252 9.35 -16.43 3.55
N ALA A 253 9.71 -16.79 2.30
CA ALA A 253 8.95 -17.69 1.44
C ALA A 253 8.72 -19.11 2.02
N ILE A 254 9.69 -19.67 2.74
CA ILE A 254 9.56 -21.01 3.33
C ILE A 254 8.58 -20.99 4.51
N THR A 255 8.64 -19.95 5.33
CA THR A 255 7.72 -19.72 6.44
C THR A 255 6.29 -19.55 5.92
N ILE A 256 6.10 -18.66 4.93
CA ILE A 256 4.79 -18.41 4.31
C ILE A 256 4.22 -19.70 3.71
N ARG A 257 5.03 -20.43 2.93
CA ARG A 257 4.61 -21.70 2.35
C ARG A 257 4.18 -22.71 3.42
N THR A 258 4.90 -22.78 4.53
CA THR A 258 4.56 -23.69 5.64
C THR A 258 3.26 -23.29 6.31
N MET A 259 3.06 -22.01 6.59
CA MET A 259 1.83 -21.49 7.21
C MET A 259 0.62 -21.67 6.29
N MET A 260 0.76 -21.38 4.99
CA MET A 260 -0.30 -21.59 3.99
C MET A 260 -0.71 -23.06 3.91
N ALA A 261 0.27 -23.98 3.80
CA ALA A 261 0.02 -25.41 3.72
C ALA A 261 -0.67 -25.98 4.98
N ARG A 262 -0.46 -25.35 6.15
CA ARG A 262 -1.10 -25.70 7.42
C ARG A 262 -2.42 -24.97 7.68
N LYS A 263 -2.84 -24.10 6.75
CA LYS A 263 -4.00 -23.22 6.91
C LYS A 263 -3.89 -22.29 8.14
N GLU A 264 -2.67 -21.90 8.45
CA GLU A 264 -2.29 -20.95 9.51
C GLU A 264 -2.11 -19.51 8.97
N LEU A 265 -2.29 -19.32 7.65
CA LEU A 265 -2.22 -18.05 6.93
C LEU A 265 -3.28 -18.05 5.83
N GLU A 266 -4.05 -16.99 5.73
CA GLU A 266 -5.10 -16.81 4.74
C GLU A 266 -4.63 -16.10 3.48
N ILE A 267 -3.78 -15.05 3.60
CA ILE A 267 -3.31 -14.26 2.46
C ILE A 267 -1.81 -13.99 2.61
N SER A 268 -1.02 -14.24 1.55
CA SER A 268 0.41 -13.91 1.51
C SER A 268 0.63 -12.43 1.15
N ASP A 269 1.82 -11.91 1.44
CA ASP A 269 2.26 -10.60 0.94
C ASP A 269 2.50 -10.61 -0.59
N GLN A 270 2.71 -9.42 -1.15
CA GLN A 270 2.92 -9.18 -2.57
C GLN A 270 4.38 -9.36 -3.04
N TRP A 271 5.31 -9.57 -2.12
CA TRP A 271 6.75 -9.63 -2.42
C TRP A 271 7.27 -11.06 -2.64
N GLN A 272 6.34 -12.02 -2.70
CA GLN A 272 6.72 -13.40 -3.02
C GLN A 272 7.22 -13.49 -4.46
N THR A 273 8.38 -14.16 -4.66
CA THR A 273 8.93 -14.38 -6.00
C THR A 273 7.99 -15.23 -6.85
N LEU A 274 8.16 -15.17 -8.18
CA LEU A 274 7.37 -15.99 -9.10
C LEU A 274 7.47 -17.48 -8.74
N GLU A 275 8.66 -17.97 -8.43
CA GLU A 275 8.91 -19.38 -8.06
C GLU A 275 8.22 -19.75 -6.74
N ALA A 276 8.19 -18.82 -5.77
CA ALA A 276 7.47 -19.02 -4.51
C ALA A 276 5.96 -19.11 -4.75
N LEU A 277 5.40 -18.19 -5.56
CA LEU A 277 3.97 -18.21 -5.94
C LEU A 277 3.60 -19.48 -6.70
N GLU A 278 4.41 -19.94 -7.68
CA GLU A 278 4.21 -21.20 -8.38
C GLU A 278 4.27 -22.42 -7.45
N SER A 279 5.07 -22.34 -6.38
CA SER A 279 5.14 -23.38 -5.35
C SER A 279 3.90 -23.37 -4.46
N LEU A 280 3.31 -22.21 -4.19
CA LEU A 280 2.07 -22.07 -3.42
C LEU A 280 0.85 -22.51 -4.23
N ASP A 281 0.76 -22.15 -5.50
CA ASP A 281 -0.31 -22.53 -6.43
C ASP A 281 -0.48 -24.07 -6.61
N LYS A 282 0.58 -24.83 -6.34
CA LYS A 282 0.56 -26.30 -6.35
C LYS A 282 -0.03 -26.93 -5.09
N ILE A 283 -0.33 -26.16 -4.07
CA ILE A 283 -0.93 -26.63 -2.82
C ILE A 283 -2.46 -26.62 -2.99
N GLU A 284 -3.11 -27.75 -2.76
CA GLU A 284 -4.57 -27.87 -2.84
C GLU A 284 -5.25 -26.85 -1.89
N GLY A 285 -6.22 -26.10 -2.41
CA GLY A 285 -6.95 -25.10 -1.67
C GLY A 285 -6.27 -23.73 -1.58
N ILE A 286 -5.19 -23.51 -2.35
CA ILE A 286 -4.55 -22.19 -2.50
C ILE A 286 -4.73 -21.70 -3.93
N ASP A 287 -5.17 -20.45 -4.08
CA ASP A 287 -5.32 -19.75 -5.35
C ASP A 287 -4.37 -18.53 -5.40
N ILE A 288 -4.07 -18.04 -6.60
CA ILE A 288 -3.28 -16.83 -6.81
C ILE A 288 -4.17 -15.68 -7.28
N ALA A 289 -4.35 -14.68 -6.44
CA ALA A 289 -4.97 -13.42 -6.82
C ALA A 289 -3.99 -12.58 -7.66
N THR A 290 -4.52 -11.89 -8.68
CA THR A 290 -3.77 -10.92 -9.48
C THR A 290 -4.54 -9.60 -9.54
N MET A 291 -3.90 -8.52 -9.11
CA MET A 291 -4.51 -7.20 -8.99
C MET A 291 -3.68 -6.15 -9.74
N TYR A 292 -4.37 -5.09 -10.21
CA TYR A 292 -3.74 -3.96 -10.87
C TYR A 292 -4.13 -2.69 -10.13
N MET A 293 -3.15 -2.09 -9.45
CA MET A 293 -3.35 -0.92 -8.59
C MET A 293 -2.71 0.35 -9.15
N GLY A 294 -2.32 0.33 -10.42
CA GLY A 294 -1.59 1.44 -11.04
C GLY A 294 -0.12 1.52 -10.66
N THR A 295 0.41 0.50 -9.95
CA THR A 295 1.84 0.43 -9.60
C THR A 295 2.67 0.21 -10.86
N MET A 296 3.61 1.10 -11.10
CA MET A 296 4.46 1.10 -12.29
C MET A 296 5.89 0.73 -11.95
N PHE A 297 6.56 -0.02 -12.81
CA PHE A 297 7.99 -0.26 -12.74
C PHE A 297 8.73 0.66 -13.71
N TYR A 298 9.59 1.50 -13.16
CA TYR A 298 10.37 2.48 -13.90
C TYR A 298 11.87 2.17 -13.85
N TYR A 299 12.54 2.61 -14.92
CA TYR A 299 13.95 2.97 -14.87
C TYR A 299 14.00 4.50 -14.86
N MET A 300 14.17 5.08 -13.68
CA MET A 300 14.33 6.53 -13.51
C MET A 300 15.69 6.93 -14.05
N VAL A 301 15.71 7.72 -15.11
CA VAL A 301 16.93 8.10 -15.81
C VAL A 301 17.34 9.50 -15.46
N HIS A 302 18.56 9.71 -14.98
CA HIS A 302 19.10 11.01 -14.62
C HIS A 302 19.30 11.91 -15.84
N ASN A 303 18.50 12.99 -15.97
CA ASN A 303 18.48 13.86 -17.15
C ASN A 303 19.56 14.96 -17.18
N LYS A 304 20.41 15.05 -16.14
CA LYS A 304 21.50 16.04 -16.06
C LYS A 304 22.90 15.40 -16.03
N LYS A 305 23.00 14.07 -15.94
CA LYS A 305 24.27 13.33 -15.83
C LYS A 305 24.65 12.67 -17.17
N PRO A 306 25.87 12.88 -17.70
CA PRO A 306 26.37 12.14 -18.86
C PRO A 306 26.33 10.62 -18.65
N PRO A 307 25.98 9.82 -19.67
CA PRO A 307 25.52 10.19 -21.02
C PRO A 307 24.00 10.35 -21.11
N THR A 308 23.29 10.16 -20.00
CA THR A 308 21.82 10.15 -19.94
C THR A 308 21.19 11.54 -19.98
N ASP A 309 21.99 12.60 -19.98
CA ASP A 309 21.57 13.99 -20.19
C ASP A 309 21.20 14.29 -21.67
N ASP A 310 21.41 13.35 -22.58
CA ASP A 310 21.09 13.46 -24.01
C ASP A 310 19.81 12.69 -24.35
N VAL A 311 18.82 13.37 -24.93
CA VAL A 311 17.51 12.76 -25.25
C VAL A 311 17.62 11.64 -26.29
N HIS A 312 18.51 11.77 -27.28
CA HIS A 312 18.72 10.73 -28.28
C HIS A 312 19.36 9.48 -27.67
N PHE A 313 20.23 9.66 -26.66
CA PHE A 313 20.78 8.55 -25.90
C PHE A 313 19.68 7.81 -25.13
N ARG A 314 18.79 8.55 -24.43
CA ARG A 314 17.67 7.95 -23.70
C ARG A 314 16.69 7.23 -24.64
N ARG A 315 16.35 7.82 -25.79
CA ARG A 315 15.51 7.17 -26.81
C ARG A 315 16.15 5.93 -27.40
N ALA A 316 17.47 5.95 -27.61
CA ALA A 316 18.21 4.77 -28.07
C ALA A 316 18.09 3.62 -27.09
N MET A 317 18.25 3.87 -25.78
CA MET A 317 18.02 2.88 -24.73
C MET A 317 16.58 2.36 -24.75
N SER A 318 15.60 3.27 -24.86
CA SER A 318 14.17 2.91 -24.90
C SER A 318 13.82 2.01 -26.10
N TRP A 319 14.36 2.26 -27.31
CA TRP A 319 14.16 1.40 -28.48
C TRP A 319 14.95 0.09 -28.43
N ALA A 320 16.05 0.03 -27.68
CA ALA A 320 16.86 -1.19 -27.58
C ALA A 320 16.29 -2.20 -26.58
N PHE A 321 15.51 -1.75 -25.59
CA PHE A 321 15.04 -2.59 -24.50
C PHE A 321 13.88 -3.51 -24.89
N ASP A 322 13.87 -4.73 -24.36
CA ASP A 322 12.88 -5.78 -24.65
C ASP A 322 11.77 -5.84 -23.59
N TYR A 323 10.78 -4.94 -23.76
CA TYR A 323 9.62 -4.84 -22.85
C TYR A 323 8.73 -6.09 -22.89
N GLU A 324 8.66 -6.75 -24.04
CA GLU A 324 7.83 -7.96 -24.19
C GLU A 324 8.41 -9.12 -23.37
N LYS A 325 9.74 -9.28 -23.41
CA LYS A 325 10.43 -10.28 -22.61
C LYS A 325 10.26 -10.04 -21.11
N VAL A 326 10.28 -8.77 -20.67
CA VAL A 326 10.04 -8.40 -19.26
C VAL A 326 8.67 -8.89 -18.79
N THR A 327 7.60 -8.56 -19.54
CA THR A 327 6.22 -8.86 -19.12
C THR A 327 5.79 -10.30 -19.36
N LYS A 328 6.46 -11.02 -20.29
CA LYS A 328 6.16 -12.43 -20.55
C LYS A 328 6.96 -13.39 -19.67
N ASP A 329 8.27 -13.13 -19.53
CA ASP A 329 9.20 -14.10 -18.95
C ASP A 329 9.60 -13.75 -17.50
N LEU A 330 9.77 -12.44 -17.19
CA LEU A 330 10.30 -12.02 -15.89
C LEU A 330 9.18 -11.64 -14.92
N PHE A 331 8.16 -10.93 -15.40
CA PHE A 331 7.01 -10.48 -14.59
C PHE A 331 5.69 -10.88 -15.28
N PRO A 332 5.40 -12.20 -15.40
CA PRO A 332 4.24 -12.67 -16.15
C PRO A 332 2.92 -12.16 -15.55
N GLY A 333 2.04 -11.72 -16.44
CA GLY A 333 0.77 -11.09 -16.09
C GLY A 333 0.83 -9.56 -16.02
N SER A 334 2.01 -8.95 -15.88
CA SER A 334 2.17 -7.49 -15.92
C SER A 334 1.79 -6.93 -17.29
N ARG A 335 1.31 -5.68 -17.32
CA ARG A 335 0.91 -4.99 -18.56
C ARG A 335 2.03 -4.08 -19.00
N THR A 336 2.53 -4.25 -20.23
CA THR A 336 3.54 -3.34 -20.79
C THR A 336 3.07 -1.89 -20.68
N ALA A 337 3.93 -1.03 -20.12
CA ALA A 337 3.63 0.37 -19.94
C ALA A 337 3.56 1.12 -21.29
N GLN A 338 2.77 2.18 -21.28
CA GLN A 338 2.74 3.18 -22.33
C GLN A 338 2.74 4.56 -21.65
N GLY A 339 3.95 5.01 -21.28
CA GLY A 339 4.16 6.24 -20.53
C GLY A 339 4.19 6.08 -19.01
N PRO A 340 4.20 7.20 -18.28
CA PRO A 340 4.39 7.26 -16.83
C PRO A 340 3.17 6.83 -16.01
N VAL A 341 2.01 6.70 -16.63
CA VAL A 341 0.74 6.39 -15.95
C VAL A 341 0.22 5.05 -16.48
N ALA A 342 -0.26 4.20 -15.57
CA ALA A 342 -0.74 2.87 -15.92
C ALA A 342 -1.90 2.89 -16.93
N PRO A 343 -1.96 1.95 -17.87
CA PRO A 343 -3.08 1.85 -18.81
C PRO A 343 -4.44 1.70 -18.10
N GLY A 344 -5.39 2.57 -18.44
CA GLY A 344 -6.71 2.59 -17.82
C GLY A 344 -6.80 3.35 -16.50
N PHE A 345 -5.68 3.83 -15.98
CA PHE A 345 -5.69 4.70 -14.79
C PHE A 345 -6.19 6.11 -15.13
N PRO A 346 -6.96 6.79 -14.25
CA PRO A 346 -7.50 8.11 -14.53
C PRO A 346 -6.44 9.13 -14.94
N GLY A 347 -6.56 9.69 -16.14
CA GLY A 347 -5.61 10.65 -16.71
C GLY A 347 -4.46 10.01 -17.53
N HIS A 348 -4.45 8.69 -17.73
CA HIS A 348 -3.52 8.04 -18.67
C HIS A 348 -3.65 8.60 -20.09
N ASP A 349 -2.52 8.82 -20.78
CA ASP A 349 -2.47 9.19 -22.19
C ASP A 349 -2.25 7.96 -23.08
N PRO A 350 -3.27 7.51 -23.84
CA PRO A 350 -3.13 6.36 -24.73
C PRO A 350 -2.27 6.65 -25.97
N ASN A 351 -1.90 7.91 -26.22
CA ASN A 351 -1.09 8.31 -27.37
C ASN A 351 0.41 8.41 -27.08
N PHE A 352 0.81 8.21 -25.82
CA PHE A 352 2.23 8.20 -25.45
C PHE A 352 2.99 7.17 -26.30
N THR A 353 4.24 7.46 -26.70
CA THR A 353 5.05 6.58 -27.54
C THR A 353 5.21 5.20 -26.89
N LYS A 354 4.68 4.18 -27.54
CA LYS A 354 4.87 2.79 -27.13
C LYS A 354 6.19 2.28 -27.68
N TYR A 355 7.20 2.25 -26.82
CA TYR A 355 8.48 1.67 -27.17
C TYR A 355 8.38 0.14 -27.27
N THR A 356 9.05 -0.41 -28.28
CA THR A 356 9.22 -1.85 -28.49
C THR A 356 10.66 -2.09 -28.95
N ARG A 357 11.21 -3.27 -28.69
CA ARG A 357 12.58 -3.55 -29.08
C ARG A 357 12.78 -3.42 -30.59
N ASN A 358 13.56 -2.43 -31.00
CA ASN A 358 13.90 -2.14 -32.40
C ASN A 358 15.32 -1.59 -32.49
N LEU A 359 16.26 -2.47 -32.83
CA LEU A 359 17.70 -2.13 -32.84
C LEU A 359 18.06 -1.16 -33.98
N GLU A 360 17.29 -1.10 -35.07
CA GLU A 360 17.50 -0.14 -36.15
C GLU A 360 17.18 1.28 -35.68
N LYS A 361 15.99 1.47 -35.09
CA LYS A 361 15.61 2.75 -34.47
C LYS A 361 16.56 3.13 -33.34
N ALA A 362 16.95 2.19 -32.49
CA ALA A 362 17.89 2.43 -31.41
C ALA A 362 19.23 2.97 -31.90
N ARG A 363 19.81 2.36 -32.93
CA ARG A 363 21.05 2.84 -33.57
C ARG A 363 20.89 4.17 -34.26
N ALA A 364 19.73 4.43 -34.92
CA ALA A 364 19.45 5.69 -35.56
C ALA A 364 19.36 6.86 -34.54
N GLU A 365 18.75 6.64 -33.40
CA GLU A 365 18.73 7.61 -32.27
C GLU A 365 20.14 7.79 -31.71
N LEU A 366 20.85 6.69 -31.44
CA LEU A 366 22.19 6.75 -30.84
C LEU A 366 23.18 7.51 -31.76
N ALA A 367 23.03 7.40 -33.09
CA ALA A 367 23.87 8.12 -34.04
C ALA A 367 23.67 9.65 -33.96
N GLN A 368 22.54 10.13 -33.47
CA GLN A 368 22.23 11.55 -33.25
C GLN A 368 22.69 12.05 -31.89
N SER A 369 23.03 11.15 -30.97
CA SER A 369 23.51 11.52 -29.62
C SER A 369 24.89 12.18 -29.71
N LYS A 370 25.12 13.18 -28.87
CA LYS A 370 26.45 13.80 -28.68
C LYS A 370 27.51 12.81 -28.17
N TYR A 371 27.10 11.64 -27.72
CA TYR A 371 27.98 10.56 -27.23
C TYR A 371 28.23 9.46 -28.23
N ALA A 372 27.64 9.51 -29.44
CA ALA A 372 27.69 8.44 -30.45
C ALA A 372 29.08 7.86 -30.72
N ASN A 373 30.11 8.71 -30.74
CA ASN A 373 31.50 8.32 -31.08
C ASN A 373 32.36 8.09 -29.81
N ARG A 374 31.78 8.11 -28.63
CA ARG A 374 32.52 8.07 -27.36
C ARG A 374 31.83 7.20 -26.30
N LEU A 375 31.08 6.18 -26.73
CA LEU A 375 30.32 5.31 -25.82
C LEU A 375 31.18 4.64 -24.77
N ALA A 376 32.42 4.28 -25.10
CA ALA A 376 33.34 3.64 -24.18
C ALA A 376 33.76 4.52 -22.99
N ASP A 377 33.73 5.87 -23.19
CA ASP A 377 34.10 6.84 -22.16
C ASP A 377 32.97 7.09 -21.16
N TYR A 378 31.73 6.70 -21.50
CA TYR A 378 30.53 7.01 -20.74
C TYR A 378 29.71 5.73 -20.45
N PRO A 379 30.17 4.85 -19.56
CA PRO A 379 29.38 3.73 -19.10
C PRO A 379 28.15 4.23 -18.32
N VAL A 380 27.00 3.56 -18.50
CA VAL A 380 25.78 3.83 -17.74
C VAL A 380 25.81 3.06 -16.43
N GLU A 381 25.65 3.73 -15.32
CA GLU A 381 25.50 3.10 -14.00
C GLU A 381 24.03 2.88 -13.68
N LEU A 382 23.64 1.64 -13.45
CA LEU A 382 22.29 1.23 -13.08
C LEU A 382 22.31 0.60 -11.69
N HIS A 383 21.60 1.23 -10.74
CA HIS A 383 21.37 0.72 -9.39
C HIS A 383 20.03 0.01 -9.30
N TRP A 384 20.01 -1.17 -8.66
CA TRP A 384 18.79 -1.91 -8.37
C TRP A 384 18.68 -2.25 -6.88
N ILE A 385 17.44 -2.38 -6.36
CA ILE A 385 17.14 -2.45 -4.94
C ILE A 385 17.33 -3.86 -4.41
N ALA A 386 18.21 -3.99 -3.41
CA ALA A 386 18.63 -5.28 -2.85
C ALA A 386 17.47 -6.07 -2.23
N GLU A 387 16.46 -5.37 -1.69
CA GLU A 387 15.26 -5.94 -1.07
C GLU A 387 14.23 -6.42 -2.09
N VAL A 388 14.43 -6.13 -3.40
CA VAL A 388 13.54 -6.55 -4.49
C VAL A 388 14.32 -7.40 -5.50
N PRO A 389 14.56 -8.69 -5.23
CA PRO A 389 15.46 -9.54 -6.03
C PRO A 389 15.08 -9.66 -7.52
N ASP A 390 13.79 -9.55 -7.84
CA ASP A 390 13.31 -9.64 -9.23
C ASP A 390 13.77 -8.45 -10.09
N GLU A 391 14.15 -7.32 -9.49
CA GLU A 391 14.75 -6.19 -10.22
C GLU A 391 16.08 -6.56 -10.87
N GLU A 392 16.88 -7.47 -10.25
CA GLU A 392 18.12 -7.96 -10.83
C GLU A 392 17.90 -8.61 -12.19
N LYS A 393 16.83 -9.40 -12.34
CA LYS A 393 16.49 -10.07 -13.61
C LYS A 393 16.25 -9.04 -14.72
N ALA A 394 15.53 -7.97 -14.43
CA ALA A 394 15.27 -6.89 -15.38
C ALA A 394 16.54 -6.07 -15.68
N ALA A 395 17.38 -5.80 -14.67
CA ALA A 395 18.65 -5.11 -14.82
C ALA A 395 19.65 -5.92 -15.69
N LEU A 396 19.72 -7.23 -15.52
CA LEU A 396 20.54 -8.12 -16.37
C LEU A 396 20.05 -8.15 -17.82
N LEU A 397 18.73 -8.14 -18.04
CA LEU A 397 18.18 -8.03 -19.39
C LEU A 397 18.55 -6.67 -20.02
N PHE A 398 18.45 -5.58 -19.26
CA PHE A 398 18.83 -4.24 -19.72
C PHE A 398 20.31 -4.19 -20.10
N LEU A 399 21.21 -4.70 -19.26
CA LEU A 399 22.65 -4.80 -19.56
C LEU A 399 22.89 -5.52 -20.89
N SER A 400 22.25 -6.68 -21.09
CA SER A 400 22.37 -7.45 -22.33
C SER A 400 21.86 -6.68 -23.56
N ASN A 401 20.70 -6.04 -23.44
CA ASN A 401 20.10 -5.29 -24.57
C ASN A 401 20.90 -4.03 -24.93
N MET A 402 21.49 -3.35 -23.95
CA MET A 402 22.34 -2.18 -24.18
C MET A 402 23.64 -2.57 -24.89
N ALA A 403 24.19 -3.75 -24.59
CA ALA A 403 25.38 -4.27 -25.28
C ALA A 403 25.13 -4.47 -26.80
N ASP A 404 23.90 -4.80 -27.24
CA ASP A 404 23.55 -4.98 -28.67
C ASP A 404 23.67 -3.69 -29.49
N ILE A 405 23.70 -2.53 -28.82
CA ILE A 405 23.90 -1.21 -29.44
C ILE A 405 25.21 -0.54 -29.00
N GLY A 406 26.09 -1.28 -28.29
CA GLY A 406 27.42 -0.82 -27.89
C GLY A 406 27.44 0.07 -26.64
N ILE A 407 26.36 0.17 -25.90
CA ILE A 407 26.30 0.88 -24.61
C ILE A 407 26.75 -0.07 -23.50
N LYS A 408 27.78 0.34 -22.74
CA LYS A 408 28.24 -0.38 -21.56
C LYS A 408 27.40 0.00 -20.33
N VAL A 409 26.91 -1.00 -19.60
CA VAL A 409 26.18 -0.82 -18.34
C VAL A 409 26.96 -1.44 -17.19
N ASN A 410 27.04 -0.73 -16.07
CA ASN A 410 27.55 -1.26 -14.80
C ASN A 410 26.35 -1.44 -13.86
N LEU A 411 26.12 -2.66 -13.39
CA LEU A 411 25.04 -2.97 -12.45
C LEU A 411 25.57 -2.90 -11.01
N VAL A 412 24.83 -2.21 -10.15
CA VAL A 412 25.12 -2.09 -8.73
C VAL A 412 23.91 -2.52 -7.92
N LYS A 413 24.09 -3.46 -6.98
CA LYS A 413 23.07 -3.84 -6.00
C LYS A 413 23.17 -2.91 -4.81
N VAL A 414 22.08 -2.21 -4.45
CA VAL A 414 22.08 -1.20 -3.40
C VAL A 414 20.92 -1.43 -2.45
N PRO A 415 21.13 -1.41 -1.11
CA PRO A 415 20.03 -1.39 -0.15
C PRO A 415 19.15 -0.15 -0.30
N TRP A 416 17.86 -0.29 -0.02
CA TRP A 416 16.88 0.80 -0.19
C TRP A 416 17.31 2.12 0.48
N MET A 417 17.72 2.08 1.75
CA MET A 417 18.11 3.30 2.46
C MET A 417 19.33 3.99 1.83
N SER A 418 20.25 3.22 1.24
CA SER A 418 21.40 3.79 0.51
C SER A 418 20.96 4.43 -0.81
N VAL A 419 19.98 3.83 -1.51
CA VAL A 419 19.37 4.45 -2.71
C VAL A 419 18.73 5.79 -2.36
N VAL A 420 17.95 5.85 -1.27
CA VAL A 420 17.33 7.09 -0.79
C VAL A 420 18.38 8.17 -0.52
N GLU A 421 19.51 7.82 0.13
CA GLU A 421 20.61 8.73 0.40
C GLU A 421 21.28 9.21 -0.90
N GLU A 422 21.59 8.31 -1.83
CA GLU A 422 22.20 8.65 -3.13
C GLU A 422 21.32 9.62 -3.93
N MET A 423 20.02 9.40 -3.96
CA MET A 423 19.05 10.22 -4.70
C MET A 423 18.72 11.55 -4.02
N SER A 424 19.19 11.77 -2.80
CA SER A 424 19.06 13.05 -2.10
C SER A 424 20.00 14.14 -2.62
N ASN A 425 20.93 13.78 -3.54
CA ASN A 425 21.87 14.74 -4.12
C ASN A 425 22.10 14.43 -5.60
N ILE A 426 22.06 15.47 -6.44
CA ILE A 426 22.21 15.36 -7.89
C ILE A 426 23.55 14.72 -8.33
N ASP A 427 24.62 14.98 -7.59
CA ASP A 427 25.96 14.49 -7.96
C ASP A 427 26.16 13.01 -7.59
N SER A 428 25.56 12.54 -6.48
CA SER A 428 25.61 11.15 -6.04
C SER A 428 24.62 10.24 -6.76
N SER A 429 23.53 10.78 -7.30
CA SER A 429 22.51 10.02 -8.03
C SER A 429 23.12 9.25 -9.21
N PRO A 430 22.80 7.94 -9.39
CA PRO A 430 23.29 7.16 -10.53
C PRO A 430 22.60 7.58 -11.84
N ASN A 431 23.09 7.06 -12.98
CA ASN A 431 22.42 7.32 -14.26
C ASN A 431 21.01 6.73 -14.31
N ILE A 432 20.80 5.56 -13.70
CA ILE A 432 19.51 4.87 -13.67
C ILE A 432 19.31 4.23 -12.30
N VAL A 433 18.10 4.37 -11.75
CA VAL A 433 17.59 3.58 -10.62
C VAL A 433 16.36 2.82 -11.09
N THR A 434 16.28 1.52 -10.75
CA THR A 434 15.07 0.72 -10.94
C THR A 434 14.15 0.93 -9.75
N ILE A 435 12.85 1.11 -9.97
CA ILE A 435 11.91 1.36 -8.88
C ILE A 435 10.47 1.00 -9.23
N PHE A 436 9.77 0.46 -8.23
CA PHE A 436 8.32 0.40 -8.26
C PHE A 436 7.72 1.66 -7.64
N VAL A 437 6.78 2.28 -8.35
CA VAL A 437 6.07 3.48 -7.89
C VAL A 437 4.57 3.23 -7.89
N SER A 438 3.94 3.52 -6.76
CA SER A 438 2.50 3.36 -6.58
C SER A 438 1.80 4.72 -6.49
N PRO A 439 0.60 4.86 -7.05
CA PRO A 439 -0.15 6.10 -6.89
C PRO A 439 -0.65 6.24 -5.44
N HIS A 440 -0.55 7.44 -4.90
CA HIS A 440 -1.03 7.75 -3.55
C HIS A 440 -2.52 8.07 -3.51
N TYR A 441 -3.07 8.50 -4.65
CA TYR A 441 -4.50 8.68 -4.92
C TYR A 441 -4.79 8.35 -6.39
N ALA A 442 -6.03 8.03 -6.71
CA ALA A 442 -6.40 7.42 -7.98
C ALA A 442 -6.54 8.43 -9.14
N GLU A 443 -5.50 9.23 -9.39
CA GLU A 443 -5.34 10.09 -10.58
C GLU A 443 -3.87 10.17 -11.01
N ALA A 444 -3.65 10.41 -12.30
CA ALA A 444 -2.32 10.57 -12.90
C ALA A 444 -1.47 11.62 -12.20
N GLY A 445 -2.09 12.68 -11.65
CA GLY A 445 -1.40 13.72 -10.88
C GLY A 445 -0.58 13.18 -9.71
N SER A 446 -1.00 12.05 -9.11
CA SER A 446 -0.22 11.39 -8.06
C SER A 446 1.18 11.00 -8.51
N LEU A 447 1.30 10.38 -9.69
CA LEU A 447 2.58 9.94 -10.25
C LEU A 447 3.33 11.12 -10.91
N LEU A 448 2.61 11.98 -11.64
CA LEU A 448 3.24 13.05 -12.40
C LEU A 448 3.87 14.12 -11.48
N MET A 449 3.20 14.48 -10.38
CA MET A 449 3.73 15.44 -9.41
C MET A 449 4.99 14.90 -8.71
N SER A 450 4.90 13.68 -8.20
CA SER A 450 6.02 13.12 -7.44
C SER A 450 7.25 12.83 -8.30
N ARG A 451 7.06 12.52 -9.60
CA ARG A 451 8.16 12.15 -10.51
C ARG A 451 8.77 13.33 -11.27
N TYR A 452 7.99 14.36 -11.58
CA TYR A 452 8.43 15.36 -12.57
C TYR A 452 8.37 16.80 -12.08
N HIS A 453 7.72 17.09 -10.95
CA HIS A 453 7.74 18.45 -10.40
C HIS A 453 9.08 18.70 -9.67
N SER A 454 9.71 19.84 -9.95
CA SER A 454 11.04 20.17 -9.40
C SER A 454 11.10 20.18 -7.86
N ASN A 455 9.98 20.47 -7.18
CA ASN A 455 9.90 20.45 -5.72
C ASN A 455 9.97 19.02 -5.12
N SER A 456 9.84 17.97 -5.94
CA SER A 456 10.05 16.58 -5.50
C SER A 456 11.53 16.21 -5.42
N ALA A 457 12.42 17.00 -6.00
CA ALA A 457 13.86 16.92 -5.79
C ALA A 457 14.28 17.82 -4.60
N PRO A 458 15.24 17.41 -3.76
CA PRO A 458 15.98 16.14 -3.81
C PRO A 458 15.33 15.07 -2.94
N THR A 459 14.61 14.14 -3.55
CA THR A 459 14.07 12.97 -2.85
C THR A 459 14.21 11.73 -3.74
N TRP A 460 14.04 10.53 -3.17
CA TRP A 460 14.00 9.29 -3.92
C TRP A 460 12.86 9.28 -4.98
N GLU A 461 11.88 10.13 -4.81
CA GLU A 461 10.75 10.27 -5.73
C GLU A 461 11.17 10.77 -7.12
N GLN A 462 12.33 11.44 -7.27
CA GLN A 462 12.75 12.05 -8.52
C GLN A 462 14.25 11.89 -8.80
N ASN A 463 14.69 10.70 -9.24
CA ASN A 463 16.05 10.51 -9.76
C ASN A 463 16.24 11.08 -11.18
N GLU A 464 15.15 11.41 -11.87
CA GLU A 464 15.20 12.01 -13.20
C GLU A 464 15.90 13.36 -13.21
N TRP A 465 15.87 14.10 -12.10
CA TRP A 465 16.43 15.44 -12.01
C TRP A 465 16.00 16.30 -13.21
N LEU A 466 14.69 16.18 -13.59
CA LEU A 466 14.17 16.84 -14.79
C LEU A 466 14.32 18.36 -14.68
N LEU A 467 13.87 18.93 -13.56
CA LEU A 467 14.01 20.37 -13.18
C LEU A 467 13.64 21.28 -14.36
N ASP A 468 12.44 21.07 -14.90
CA ASP A 468 11.92 21.80 -16.06
C ASP A 468 10.78 22.74 -15.64
N PRO A 469 11.00 24.08 -15.60
CA PRO A 469 9.98 25.04 -15.18
C PRO A 469 8.71 25.03 -16.02
N LYS A 470 8.76 24.55 -17.27
CA LYS A 470 7.57 24.40 -18.11
C LYS A 470 6.71 23.25 -17.64
N ILE A 471 7.32 22.11 -17.33
CA ILE A 471 6.61 20.94 -16.76
C ILE A 471 6.05 21.31 -15.39
N ASP A 472 6.82 22.01 -14.54
CA ASP A 472 6.34 22.48 -13.24
C ASP A 472 5.07 23.34 -13.38
N ALA A 473 5.09 24.34 -14.27
CA ALA A 473 3.94 25.20 -14.51
C ALA A 473 2.72 24.44 -15.04
N MET A 474 2.92 23.44 -15.91
CA MET A 474 1.82 22.59 -16.40
C MET A 474 1.25 21.70 -15.28
N LEU A 475 2.09 21.18 -14.41
CA LEU A 475 1.68 20.38 -13.26
C LEU A 475 0.90 21.22 -12.25
N GLU A 476 1.39 22.42 -11.92
CA GLU A 476 0.71 23.36 -11.01
C GLU A 476 -0.65 23.78 -11.56
N ASP A 477 -0.75 24.11 -12.86
CA ASP A 477 -2.02 24.44 -13.50
C ASP A 477 -2.99 23.26 -13.51
N ALA A 478 -2.51 22.04 -13.74
CA ALA A 478 -3.35 20.86 -13.69
C ALA A 478 -3.92 20.62 -12.31
N ILE A 479 -3.08 20.62 -11.25
CA ILE A 479 -3.57 20.39 -9.87
C ILE A 479 -4.43 21.51 -9.32
N ALA A 480 -4.29 22.75 -9.82
CA ALA A 480 -5.18 23.86 -9.47
C ALA A 480 -6.57 23.75 -10.12
N THR A 481 -6.75 22.90 -11.11
CA THR A 481 -7.99 22.72 -11.84
C THR A 481 -8.98 21.89 -11.04
N ILE A 482 -10.09 22.50 -10.60
CA ILE A 482 -11.13 21.84 -9.77
C ILE A 482 -11.94 20.83 -10.59
N ASP A 483 -12.34 21.20 -11.83
CA ASP A 483 -13.06 20.28 -12.71
C ASP A 483 -12.19 19.06 -13.04
N ARG A 484 -12.70 17.87 -12.70
CA ARG A 484 -11.93 16.61 -12.82
C ARG A 484 -11.63 16.27 -14.27
N GLU A 485 -12.60 16.40 -15.17
CA GLU A 485 -12.41 16.01 -16.57
C GLU A 485 -11.40 16.93 -17.27
N GLU A 486 -11.45 18.25 -16.99
CA GLU A 486 -10.47 19.21 -17.48
C GLU A 486 -9.08 18.90 -16.90
N ARG A 487 -8.99 18.59 -15.60
CA ARG A 487 -7.75 18.20 -14.94
C ARG A 487 -7.14 16.93 -15.56
N LEU A 488 -7.94 15.90 -15.79
CA LEU A 488 -7.49 14.67 -16.45
C LEU A 488 -6.99 14.91 -17.88
N LYS A 489 -7.59 15.87 -18.60
CA LYS A 489 -7.12 16.30 -19.91
C LYS A 489 -5.73 16.96 -19.81
N LYS A 490 -5.53 17.87 -18.86
CA LYS A 490 -4.23 18.52 -18.60
C LYS A 490 -3.15 17.51 -18.25
N TYR A 491 -3.45 16.46 -17.49
CA TYR A 491 -2.50 15.37 -17.22
C TYR A 491 -2.08 14.63 -18.49
N ARG A 492 -2.95 14.47 -19.49
CA ARG A 492 -2.57 13.91 -20.80
C ARG A 492 -1.64 14.86 -21.57
N GLU A 493 -1.92 16.16 -21.58
CA GLU A 493 -1.06 17.17 -22.21
C GLU A 493 0.35 17.23 -21.58
N ILE A 494 0.46 17.01 -20.27
CA ILE A 494 1.74 16.86 -19.58
C ILE A 494 2.48 15.62 -20.09
N GLN A 495 1.80 14.49 -20.21
CA GLN A 495 2.38 13.25 -20.71
C GLN A 495 2.87 13.39 -22.16
N GLU A 496 2.12 14.09 -23.04
CA GLU A 496 2.58 14.44 -24.39
C GLU A 496 3.88 15.26 -24.37
N SER A 497 4.06 16.11 -23.38
CA SER A 497 5.30 16.90 -23.20
C SER A 497 6.44 16.03 -22.68
N LEU A 498 6.18 15.12 -21.76
CA LEU A 498 7.15 14.14 -21.24
C LEU A 498 7.59 13.13 -22.31
N ASP A 499 6.70 12.76 -23.22
CA ASP A 499 7.04 11.87 -24.36
C ASP A 499 8.15 12.46 -25.22
N LYS A 500 8.09 13.77 -25.49
CA LYS A 500 9.13 14.50 -26.25
C LYS A 500 10.46 14.55 -25.52
N ILE A 501 10.43 14.58 -24.18
CA ILE A 501 11.62 14.66 -23.31
C ILE A 501 12.21 13.26 -23.09
N THR A 502 11.38 12.21 -23.05
CA THR A 502 11.77 10.83 -22.72
C THR A 502 12.58 10.78 -21.42
N PRO A 503 12.02 11.24 -20.28
CA PRO A 503 12.81 11.39 -19.04
C PRO A 503 13.16 10.05 -18.36
N SER A 504 12.38 8.99 -18.62
CA SER A 504 12.51 7.66 -18.00
C SER A 504 12.19 6.56 -19.01
N LEU A 505 12.53 5.30 -18.68
CA LEU A 505 11.98 4.12 -19.33
C LEU A 505 10.83 3.59 -18.47
N TYR A 506 9.66 3.45 -19.05
CA TYR A 506 8.45 2.92 -18.42
C TYR A 506 8.28 1.46 -18.84
N LEU A 507 8.47 0.52 -17.90
CA LEU A 507 8.54 -0.88 -18.28
C LEU A 507 7.17 -1.55 -18.29
N PHE A 508 6.49 -1.54 -17.16
CA PHE A 508 5.18 -2.20 -17.05
C PHE A 508 4.37 -1.68 -15.86
N GLU A 509 3.05 -1.89 -15.92
CA GLU A 509 2.18 -1.90 -14.75
C GLU A 509 2.28 -3.27 -14.08
N GLN A 510 2.57 -3.30 -12.78
CA GLN A 510 2.73 -4.52 -12.01
C GLN A 510 1.40 -5.28 -11.89
N ALA A 511 1.43 -6.57 -12.22
CA ALA A 511 0.45 -7.53 -11.75
C ALA A 511 0.81 -7.92 -10.31
N GLN A 512 0.27 -7.22 -9.34
CA GLN A 512 0.46 -7.55 -7.94
C GLN A 512 -0.20 -8.89 -7.64
N LYS A 513 0.56 -9.83 -7.08
CA LYS A 513 0.09 -11.18 -6.84
C LYS A 513 0.15 -11.55 -5.37
N HIS A 514 -0.89 -12.25 -4.92
CA HIS A 514 -0.98 -12.81 -3.57
C HIS A 514 -1.48 -14.24 -3.65
N ALA A 515 -0.89 -15.16 -2.92
CA ALA A 515 -1.49 -16.44 -2.67
C ALA A 515 -2.56 -16.29 -1.57
N TYR A 516 -3.72 -16.92 -1.74
CA TYR A 516 -4.78 -16.90 -0.74
C TYR A 516 -5.51 -18.25 -0.67
N GLN A 517 -6.10 -18.52 0.49
CA GLN A 517 -6.86 -19.76 0.72
C GLN A 517 -8.19 -19.70 -0.02
N SER A 518 -8.60 -20.79 -0.66
CA SER A 518 -9.85 -20.88 -1.44
C SER A 518 -11.13 -20.71 -0.61
N TYR A 519 -11.04 -20.84 0.72
CA TYR A 519 -12.14 -20.56 1.65
C TYR A 519 -12.28 -19.08 2.02
N ILE A 520 -11.51 -18.18 1.37
CA ILE A 520 -11.60 -16.72 1.57
C ILE A 520 -12.36 -16.10 0.41
N ASP A 521 -13.43 -15.38 0.72
CA ASP A 521 -14.11 -14.50 -0.24
C ASP A 521 -13.47 -13.13 -0.22
N TRP A 522 -12.50 -12.92 -1.12
CA TRP A 522 -11.74 -11.69 -1.21
C TRP A 522 -12.13 -10.89 -2.48
N PRO A 523 -12.80 -9.71 -2.34
CA PRO A 523 -13.27 -8.95 -3.49
C PRO A 523 -12.17 -8.55 -4.48
N ALA A 524 -10.98 -8.19 -3.98
CA ALA A 524 -9.84 -7.81 -4.80
C ALA A 524 -9.38 -8.96 -5.71
N ALA A 525 -9.35 -10.20 -5.22
CA ALA A 525 -9.05 -11.39 -6.01
C ALA A 525 -10.09 -11.66 -7.12
N LYS A 526 -11.29 -11.11 -6.97
CA LYS A 526 -12.42 -11.22 -7.94
C LYS A 526 -12.52 -10.00 -8.87
N GLY A 527 -11.45 -9.25 -9.04
CA GLY A 527 -11.39 -8.10 -9.97
C GLY A 527 -12.08 -6.83 -9.47
N LYS A 528 -12.31 -6.70 -8.16
CA LYS A 528 -12.87 -5.51 -7.52
C LYS A 528 -11.82 -4.76 -6.71
N SER A 529 -10.56 -4.80 -7.15
CA SER A 529 -9.46 -4.07 -6.52
C SER A 529 -9.70 -2.56 -6.57
N ILE A 530 -9.37 -1.89 -5.46
CA ILE A 530 -9.45 -0.43 -5.33
C ILE A 530 -8.03 0.13 -5.57
N PRO A 531 -7.82 1.02 -6.55
CA PRO A 531 -6.49 1.50 -6.91
C PRO A 531 -5.97 2.57 -5.93
N VAL A 532 -6.13 2.30 -4.63
CA VAL A 532 -5.65 3.09 -3.50
C VAL A 532 -5.07 2.13 -2.47
N MET A 533 -3.78 2.22 -2.23
CA MET A 533 -3.01 1.29 -1.41
C MET A 533 -3.66 1.02 -0.04
N GLY A 534 -3.76 -0.26 0.33
CA GLY A 534 -4.33 -0.75 1.59
C GLY A 534 -5.82 -1.11 1.53
N TYR A 535 -6.62 -0.48 0.67
CA TYR A 535 -8.08 -0.67 0.65
C TYR A 535 -8.52 -2.08 0.24
N ASP A 536 -7.70 -2.83 -0.49
CA ASP A 536 -7.97 -4.24 -0.81
C ASP A 536 -7.93 -5.16 0.41
N PHE A 537 -7.34 -4.69 1.52
CA PHE A 537 -7.28 -5.37 2.81
C PHE A 537 -8.28 -4.84 3.84
N ALA A 538 -9.34 -4.14 3.40
CA ALA A 538 -10.45 -3.75 4.26
C ALA A 538 -11.24 -5.00 4.70
N ALA A 539 -10.88 -5.56 5.84
CA ALA A 539 -11.30 -6.88 6.32
C ALA A 539 -12.81 -7.01 6.50
N ARG A 540 -13.53 -5.90 6.74
CA ARG A 540 -15.00 -5.89 6.82
C ARG A 540 -15.71 -6.39 5.54
N PHE A 541 -14.99 -6.39 4.40
CA PHE A 541 -15.48 -6.87 3.11
C PHE A 541 -14.93 -8.24 2.70
N ILE A 542 -14.09 -8.85 3.52
CA ILE A 542 -13.49 -10.16 3.26
C ILE A 542 -14.28 -11.22 4.03
N GLY A 543 -14.84 -12.20 3.33
CA GLY A 543 -15.51 -13.34 3.93
C GLY A 543 -14.52 -14.44 4.29
N VAL A 544 -14.67 -15.04 5.47
CA VAL A 544 -13.87 -16.20 5.94
C VAL A 544 -14.80 -17.36 6.23
N HIS A 545 -14.59 -18.50 5.58
CA HIS A 545 -15.42 -19.70 5.65
C HIS A 545 -14.67 -20.87 6.32
N PRO A 546 -14.47 -20.86 7.65
CA PRO A 546 -13.66 -21.86 8.34
C PRO A 546 -14.22 -23.29 8.23
N GLU A 547 -15.51 -23.45 7.95
CA GLU A 547 -16.17 -24.73 7.70
C GLU A 547 -15.70 -25.40 6.39
N MET A 548 -15.01 -24.67 5.52
CA MET A 548 -14.42 -25.14 4.27
C MET A 548 -12.91 -25.48 4.41
N LYS A 549 -12.35 -25.34 5.62
CA LYS A 549 -10.92 -25.63 5.89
C LYS A 549 -10.58 -27.11 5.76
#